data_ae51bf5246ce6f67598faa8239eaf7ef
#
_entry.id   ae51bf5246ce6f67598faa8239eaf7ef
#
_cell.length_a   1.000
_cell.length_b   1.000
_cell.length_c   1.000
_cell.angle_alpha   90.00
_cell.angle_beta   90.00
_cell.angle_gamma   90.00
#
_symmetry.space_group_name_H-M   'P 1'
#
loop_
_entity.id
_entity.type
_entity.pdbx_description
1 polymer ?
#
loop_
_entity_poly.entity_id
_entity_poly.type
_entity_poly.pdbx_seq_one_letter_code
_entity_poly.pdbx_strand_id
1 'polypeptide(L)'
;YFKPRSKTVEIRDGVELTSYLGDAVNALAFDPDSRRPDPQRLVQAYHASGSALNLVRAFTQGGYADLRQVHAWNQDFVRDSAAGERYEELAEHINRALSFMQACGTDPVEFERVEFYAAHEALSMDYERALTRIDSRTGKPYDVSGHFLWVGERTRQLDGAHMHFASTISNPIVMKVGPTAS
;
A
#
# COMPACT_ATOMS: atom_id res chain seq x y z
N TYR A 1 5.87 -8.15 2.10
CA TYR A 1 5.84 -7.14 3.15
C TYR A 1 7.16 -7.12 3.90
N PHE A 2 7.74 -5.93 4.03
CA PHE A 2 8.94 -5.69 4.81
C PHE A 2 8.58 -5.06 6.15
N LYS A 3 9.27 -5.45 7.20
CA LYS A 3 9.06 -4.87 8.52
C LYS A 3 10.40 -4.50 9.16
N PRO A 4 10.79 -3.21 9.16
CA PRO A 4 11.97 -2.77 9.89
C PRO A 4 11.78 -3.03 11.39
N ARG A 5 12.77 -3.64 12.01
CA ARG A 5 12.76 -3.97 13.44
C ARG A 5 13.83 -3.18 14.18
N SER A 6 13.49 -2.75 15.38
CA SER A 6 14.45 -2.11 16.29
C SER A 6 15.47 -3.11 16.83
N LYS A 7 15.08 -4.40 16.94
CA LYS A 7 15.95 -5.50 17.34
C LYS A 7 16.10 -6.45 16.17
N THR A 8 17.33 -6.79 15.84
CA THR A 8 17.67 -7.72 14.74
C THR A 8 17.48 -9.17 15.14
N VAL A 9 17.42 -9.45 16.44
CA VAL A 9 17.24 -10.79 17.00
C VAL A 9 16.04 -10.84 17.94
N GLU A 10 15.45 -12.01 18.07
CA GLU A 10 14.35 -12.35 18.95
C GLU A 10 14.77 -13.56 19.80
N ILE A 11 14.52 -13.49 21.12
CA ILE A 11 14.87 -14.56 22.06
C ILE A 11 13.60 -15.11 22.66
N ARG A 12 13.42 -16.43 22.58
CA ARG A 12 12.32 -17.17 23.24
C ARG A 12 12.92 -18.42 23.91
N ASP A 13 12.62 -18.62 25.17
CA ASP A 13 13.05 -19.78 25.96
C ASP A 13 14.57 -20.07 25.85
N GLY A 14 15.38 -18.99 25.83
CA GLY A 14 16.84 -19.07 25.72
C GLY A 14 17.37 -19.34 24.30
N VAL A 15 16.53 -19.52 23.32
CA VAL A 15 16.90 -19.66 21.91
C VAL A 15 16.89 -18.28 21.24
N GLU A 16 18.00 -17.91 20.60
CA GLU A 16 18.14 -16.67 19.84
C GLU A 16 18.05 -16.93 18.35
N LEU A 17 17.14 -16.24 17.67
CA LEU A 17 16.97 -16.29 16.21
C LEU A 17 16.82 -14.89 15.61
N THR A 18 17.06 -14.78 14.31
CA THR A 18 16.73 -13.56 13.55
C THR A 18 15.27 -13.17 13.76
N SER A 19 15.02 -11.89 14.00
CA SER A 19 13.66 -11.37 14.11
C SER A 19 12.86 -11.65 12.83
N TYR A 20 11.54 -11.76 12.98
CA TYR A 20 10.65 -11.77 11.82
C TYR A 20 10.68 -10.39 11.14
N LEU A 21 11.17 -10.34 9.92
CA LEU A 21 11.38 -9.11 9.12
C LEU A 21 10.28 -8.89 8.08
N GLY A 22 9.26 -9.73 8.06
CA GLY A 22 8.16 -9.70 7.11
C GLY A 22 8.23 -10.83 6.10
N ASP A 23 7.08 -11.21 5.54
CA ASP A 23 6.95 -12.38 4.64
C ASP A 23 7.81 -12.28 3.38
N ALA A 24 8.15 -11.07 2.95
CA ALA A 24 9.07 -10.85 1.84
C ALA A 24 10.55 -11.14 2.16
N VAL A 25 10.87 -11.41 3.44
CA VAL A 25 12.23 -11.68 3.89
C VAL A 25 12.36 -13.06 4.50
N ASN A 26 11.53 -13.39 5.51
CA ASN A 26 11.57 -14.65 6.25
C ASN A 26 10.17 -15.05 6.76
N ALA A 27 10.03 -16.25 7.33
CA ALA A 27 8.73 -16.72 7.84
C ALA A 27 8.49 -16.36 9.31
N LEU A 28 7.23 -16.39 9.72
CA LEU A 28 6.80 -16.00 11.07
C LEU A 28 7.14 -17.05 12.13
N ALA A 29 7.18 -18.35 11.80
CA ALA A 29 7.47 -19.41 12.75
C ALA A 29 8.82 -19.20 13.44
N PHE A 30 8.93 -19.55 14.72
CA PHE A 30 10.13 -19.37 15.51
C PHE A 30 11.00 -20.64 15.48
N ASP A 31 11.62 -20.89 14.35
CA ASP A 31 12.58 -21.95 14.09
C ASP A 31 13.69 -21.47 13.17
N PRO A 32 14.88 -22.10 13.18
CA PRO A 32 16.05 -21.62 12.41
C PRO A 32 15.80 -21.55 10.90
N ASP A 33 15.05 -22.46 10.32
CA ASP A 33 14.82 -22.49 8.88
C ASP A 33 13.83 -21.39 8.47
N SER A 34 12.74 -21.23 9.20
CA SER A 34 11.74 -20.18 8.99
C SER A 34 12.32 -18.77 9.14
N ARG A 35 13.26 -18.57 10.05
CA ARG A 35 13.86 -17.27 10.32
C ARG A 35 15.05 -16.93 9.43
N ARG A 36 15.49 -17.86 8.58
CA ARG A 36 16.53 -17.59 7.58
C ARG A 36 15.97 -16.69 6.48
N PRO A 37 16.62 -15.56 6.16
CA PRO A 37 16.26 -14.74 5.01
C PRO A 37 16.34 -15.53 3.70
N ASP A 38 15.32 -15.41 2.87
CA ASP A 38 15.22 -16.09 1.58
C ASP A 38 14.89 -15.08 0.47
N PRO A 39 15.82 -14.81 -0.48
CA PRO A 39 15.60 -13.89 -1.57
C PRO A 39 14.43 -14.26 -2.51
N GLN A 40 14.07 -15.55 -2.60
CA GLN A 40 12.95 -16.00 -3.42
C GLN A 40 11.60 -15.44 -2.92
N ARG A 41 11.52 -15.10 -1.63
CA ARG A 41 10.33 -14.45 -1.05
C ARG A 41 10.05 -13.08 -1.65
N LEU A 42 11.09 -12.34 -2.04
CA LEU A 42 10.93 -11.06 -2.76
C LEU A 42 10.32 -11.26 -4.15
N VAL A 43 10.75 -12.28 -4.87
CA VAL A 43 10.19 -12.64 -6.18
C VAL A 43 8.73 -13.04 -6.04
N GLN A 44 8.41 -13.87 -5.03
CA GLN A 44 7.03 -14.25 -4.73
C GLN A 44 6.17 -13.05 -4.34
N ALA A 45 6.69 -12.12 -3.53
CA ALA A 45 6.00 -10.90 -3.15
C ALA A 45 5.68 -10.02 -4.37
N TYR A 46 6.62 -9.89 -5.30
CA TYR A 46 6.41 -9.16 -6.56
C TYR A 46 5.26 -9.77 -7.38
N HIS A 47 5.27 -11.08 -7.60
CA HIS A 47 4.22 -11.77 -8.36
C HIS A 47 2.86 -11.71 -7.64
N ALA A 48 2.83 -11.92 -6.34
CA ALA A 48 1.60 -11.83 -5.55
C ALA A 48 1.01 -10.41 -5.58
N SER A 49 1.87 -9.39 -5.49
CA SER A 49 1.45 -7.98 -5.57
C SER A 49 0.85 -7.66 -6.95
N GLY A 50 1.48 -8.09 -8.04
CA GLY A 50 0.96 -7.91 -9.39
C GLY A 50 -0.38 -8.60 -9.61
N SER A 51 -0.53 -9.83 -9.14
CA SER A 51 -1.78 -10.59 -9.24
C SER A 51 -2.90 -9.96 -8.43
N ALA A 52 -2.63 -9.56 -7.19
CA ALA A 52 -3.60 -8.88 -6.33
C ALA A 52 -4.03 -7.53 -6.92
N LEU A 53 -3.09 -6.75 -7.44
CA LEU A 53 -3.38 -5.46 -8.06
C LEU A 53 -4.27 -5.61 -9.32
N ASN A 54 -4.00 -6.62 -10.15
CA ASN A 54 -4.85 -6.92 -11.30
C ASN A 54 -6.28 -7.30 -10.89
N LEU A 55 -6.43 -8.13 -9.85
CA LEU A 55 -7.74 -8.51 -9.34
C LEU A 55 -8.51 -7.29 -8.79
N VAL A 56 -7.86 -6.47 -7.97
CA VAL A 56 -8.46 -5.25 -7.43
C VAL A 56 -8.88 -4.31 -8.55
N ARG A 57 -8.03 -4.11 -9.56
CA ARG A 57 -8.39 -3.29 -10.73
C ARG A 57 -9.59 -3.84 -11.50
N ALA A 58 -9.67 -5.16 -11.69
CA ALA A 58 -10.82 -5.79 -12.34
C ALA A 58 -12.12 -5.47 -11.58
N PHE A 59 -12.11 -5.53 -10.27
CA PHE A 59 -13.29 -5.20 -9.46
C PHE A 59 -13.60 -3.70 -9.48
N THR A 60 -12.61 -2.84 -9.26
CA THR A 60 -12.83 -1.40 -9.15
C THR A 60 -13.18 -0.74 -10.49
N GLN A 61 -12.77 -1.32 -11.62
CA GLN A 61 -13.13 -0.88 -12.95
C GLN A 61 -14.38 -1.58 -13.49
N GLY A 62 -14.75 -2.74 -12.92
CA GLY A 62 -15.92 -3.53 -13.30
C GLY A 62 -17.23 -3.13 -12.60
N GLY A 63 -17.26 -2.00 -11.89
CA GLY A 63 -18.46 -1.51 -11.22
C GLY A 63 -18.68 -2.06 -9.80
N TYR A 64 -17.75 -2.88 -9.28
CA TYR A 64 -17.86 -3.42 -7.91
C TYR A 64 -17.64 -2.35 -6.83
N ALA A 65 -17.03 -1.23 -7.19
CA ALA A 65 -16.81 -0.07 -6.33
C ALA A 65 -17.91 1.01 -6.46
N ASP A 66 -19.08 0.65 -6.98
CA ASP A 66 -20.24 1.55 -7.06
C ASP A 66 -20.57 2.10 -5.66
N LEU A 67 -20.58 3.42 -5.51
CA LEU A 67 -20.83 4.09 -4.23
C LEU A 67 -22.20 3.72 -3.64
N ARG A 68 -23.18 3.40 -4.47
CA ARG A 68 -24.50 2.93 -4.03
C ARG A 68 -24.44 1.55 -3.38
N GLN A 69 -23.60 0.66 -3.90
CA GLN A 69 -23.34 -0.67 -3.34
C GLN A 69 -22.58 -0.61 -2.03
N VAL A 70 -21.55 0.23 -1.97
CA VAL A 70 -20.73 0.42 -0.76
C VAL A 70 -21.59 0.88 0.43
N HIS A 71 -22.54 1.77 0.17
CA HIS A 71 -23.49 2.20 1.19
C HIS A 71 -24.35 1.03 1.69
N ALA A 72 -24.92 0.23 0.78
CA ALA A 72 -25.75 -0.93 1.15
C ALA A 72 -24.98 -1.96 2.00
N TRP A 73 -23.71 -2.23 1.68
CA TRP A 73 -22.89 -3.14 2.47
C TRP A 73 -22.59 -2.64 3.89
N ASN A 74 -22.47 -1.34 4.05
CA ASN A 74 -22.15 -0.75 5.34
C ASN A 74 -23.38 -0.62 6.26
N GLN A 75 -24.60 -0.61 5.73
CA GLN A 75 -25.81 -0.47 6.53
C GLN A 75 -25.94 -1.55 7.60
N ASP A 76 -25.68 -2.79 7.26
CA ASP A 76 -25.76 -3.89 8.24
C ASP A 76 -24.67 -3.81 9.32
N PHE A 77 -23.48 -3.31 8.95
CA PHE A 77 -22.37 -3.18 9.87
C PHE A 77 -22.54 -2.05 10.89
N VAL A 78 -23.20 -0.96 10.53
CA VAL A 78 -23.33 0.22 11.39
C VAL A 78 -24.64 0.26 12.19
N ARG A 79 -25.62 -0.59 11.84
CA ARG A 79 -26.96 -0.60 12.43
C ARG A 79 -26.95 -0.65 13.97
N ASP A 80 -26.04 -1.39 14.57
CA ASP A 80 -25.93 -1.60 16.00
C ASP A 80 -24.82 -0.75 16.66
N SER A 81 -24.29 0.23 15.93
CA SER A 81 -23.19 1.09 16.38
C SER A 81 -23.71 2.45 16.84
N ALA A 82 -23.16 2.98 17.96
CA ALA A 82 -23.43 4.35 18.40
C ALA A 82 -23.00 5.43 17.37
N ALA A 83 -22.14 5.08 16.42
CA ALA A 83 -21.78 5.94 15.31
C ALA A 83 -22.71 5.77 14.10
N GLY A 84 -23.64 4.80 14.12
CA GLY A 84 -24.54 4.46 13.01
C GLY A 84 -25.40 5.64 12.55
N GLU A 85 -26.01 6.36 13.47
CA GLU A 85 -26.83 7.54 13.15
C GLU A 85 -26.03 8.60 12.38
N ARG A 86 -24.80 8.88 12.79
CA ARG A 86 -23.92 9.84 12.09
C ARG A 86 -23.51 9.34 10.70
N TYR A 87 -23.29 8.03 10.57
CA TYR A 87 -22.98 7.43 9.30
C TYR A 87 -24.19 7.51 8.34
N GLU A 88 -25.40 7.19 8.81
CA GLU A 88 -26.60 7.26 8.01
C GLU A 88 -26.87 8.69 7.52
N GLU A 89 -26.75 9.69 8.39
CA GLU A 89 -26.89 11.10 8.00
C GLU A 89 -25.88 11.49 6.90
N LEU A 90 -24.62 11.10 7.05
CA LEU A 90 -23.59 11.35 6.03
C LEU A 90 -23.91 10.63 4.72
N ALA A 91 -24.34 9.37 4.79
CA ALA A 91 -24.69 8.56 3.62
C ALA A 91 -25.90 9.12 2.86
N GLU A 92 -26.91 9.64 3.57
CA GLU A 92 -28.03 10.34 2.94
C GLU A 92 -27.59 11.62 2.21
N HIS A 93 -26.65 12.38 2.78
CA HIS A 93 -26.09 13.55 2.13
C HIS A 93 -25.36 13.18 0.84
N ILE A 94 -24.58 12.11 0.86
CA ILE A 94 -23.88 11.58 -0.32
C ILE A 94 -24.89 11.14 -1.38
N ASN A 95 -25.91 10.37 -1.01
CA ASN A 95 -26.94 9.89 -1.93
C ASN A 95 -27.70 11.05 -2.60
N ARG A 96 -28.02 12.09 -1.85
CA ARG A 96 -28.65 13.30 -2.43
C ARG A 96 -27.71 14.01 -3.39
N ALA A 97 -26.43 14.12 -3.07
CA ALA A 97 -25.45 14.71 -3.96
C ALA A 97 -25.27 13.91 -5.26
N LEU A 98 -25.20 12.57 -5.17
CA LEU A 98 -25.10 11.68 -6.33
C LEU A 98 -26.34 11.81 -7.23
N SER A 99 -27.54 11.81 -6.63
CA SER A 99 -28.80 11.98 -7.38
C SER A 99 -28.86 13.33 -8.08
N PHE A 100 -28.40 14.39 -7.44
CA PHE A 100 -28.32 15.73 -8.04
C PHE A 100 -27.34 15.75 -9.22
N MET A 101 -26.14 15.18 -9.06
CA MET A 101 -25.13 15.11 -10.13
C MET A 101 -25.66 14.33 -11.35
N GLN A 102 -26.34 13.21 -11.12
CA GLN A 102 -27.01 12.45 -12.19
C GLN A 102 -28.08 13.28 -12.92
N ALA A 103 -28.89 14.02 -12.17
CA ALA A 103 -29.89 14.92 -12.76
C ALA A 103 -29.26 16.04 -13.58
N CYS A 104 -28.02 16.45 -13.25
CA CYS A 104 -27.23 17.41 -14.02
C CYS A 104 -26.53 16.80 -15.26
N GLY A 105 -26.70 15.50 -15.52
CA GLY A 105 -26.15 14.83 -16.71
C GLY A 105 -24.75 14.23 -16.51
N THR A 106 -24.28 14.06 -15.29
CA THR A 106 -23.03 13.35 -15.02
C THR A 106 -23.21 11.86 -15.36
N ASP A 107 -22.25 11.26 -16.09
CA ASP A 107 -22.30 9.86 -16.47
C ASP A 107 -22.27 8.95 -15.21
N PRO A 108 -23.28 8.08 -15.00
CA PRO A 108 -23.27 7.14 -13.89
C PRO A 108 -22.01 6.27 -13.78
N VAL A 109 -21.36 5.96 -14.90
CA VAL A 109 -20.12 5.16 -14.96
C VAL A 109 -18.98 5.80 -14.19
N GLU A 110 -18.94 7.12 -14.08
CA GLU A 110 -17.94 7.85 -13.29
C GLU A 110 -18.03 7.51 -11.78
N PHE A 111 -19.21 7.14 -11.28
CA PHE A 111 -19.42 6.76 -9.86
C PHE A 111 -19.19 5.27 -9.58
N GLU A 112 -19.04 4.48 -10.64
CA GLU A 112 -18.89 3.02 -10.55
C GLU A 112 -17.43 2.58 -10.59
N ARG A 113 -16.52 3.51 -10.87
CA ARG A 113 -15.08 3.24 -11.02
C ARG A 113 -14.28 3.96 -9.98
N VAL A 114 -13.27 3.26 -9.45
CA VAL A 114 -12.30 3.82 -8.51
C VAL A 114 -10.90 3.57 -9.04
N GLU A 115 -10.09 4.63 -9.08
CA GLU A 115 -8.67 4.52 -9.33
C GLU A 115 -7.98 3.90 -8.11
N PHE A 116 -7.15 2.89 -8.36
CA PHE A 116 -6.46 2.16 -7.31
C PHE A 116 -4.94 2.20 -7.53
N TYR A 117 -4.23 2.65 -6.54
CA TYR A 117 -2.79 2.81 -6.57
C TYR A 117 -2.11 1.97 -5.50
N ALA A 118 -1.02 1.28 -5.85
CA ALA A 118 -0.19 0.54 -4.91
C ALA A 118 1.03 1.35 -4.51
N ALA A 119 1.40 1.24 -3.25
CA ALA A 119 2.60 1.86 -2.69
C ALA A 119 3.21 1.00 -1.60
N HIS A 120 4.50 1.18 -1.36
CA HIS A 120 5.21 0.57 -0.24
C HIS A 120 6.39 1.42 0.22
N GLU A 121 6.95 1.10 1.37
CA GLU A 121 8.18 1.69 1.84
C GLU A 121 9.36 1.18 1.01
N ALA A 122 10.09 2.08 0.37
CA ALA A 122 11.31 1.77 -0.39
C ALA A 122 12.44 1.40 0.60
N LEU A 123 12.34 0.24 1.23
CA LEU A 123 13.25 -0.18 2.30
C LEU A 123 14.49 -0.93 1.78
N SER A 124 14.32 -1.80 0.80
CA SER A 124 15.40 -2.58 0.21
C SER A 124 15.88 -1.96 -1.09
N MET A 125 16.99 -1.25 -1.06
CA MET A 125 17.53 -0.56 -2.24
C MET A 125 17.89 -1.50 -3.38
N ASP A 126 18.30 -2.73 -3.10
CA ASP A 126 18.57 -3.73 -4.14
C ASP A 126 17.30 -4.15 -4.89
N TYR A 127 16.18 -4.27 -4.18
CA TYR A 127 14.88 -4.56 -4.78
C TYR A 127 14.40 -3.41 -5.65
N GLU A 128 14.41 -2.19 -5.12
CA GLU A 128 13.94 -1.00 -5.84
C GLU A 128 14.81 -0.71 -7.07
N ARG A 129 16.12 -0.80 -6.93
CA ARG A 129 17.06 -0.63 -8.06
C ARG A 129 16.83 -1.68 -9.14
N ALA A 130 16.59 -2.93 -8.76
CA ALA A 130 16.32 -4.00 -9.70
C ALA A 130 15.03 -3.79 -10.50
N LEU A 131 14.07 -3.04 -9.96
CA LEU A 131 12.79 -2.71 -10.59
C LEU A 131 12.73 -1.30 -11.22
N THR A 132 13.79 -0.51 -11.09
CA THR A 132 13.86 0.81 -11.74
C THR A 132 14.13 0.65 -13.23
N ARG A 133 13.34 1.34 -14.06
CA ARG A 133 13.40 1.34 -15.52
C ARG A 133 13.42 2.76 -16.05
N ILE A 134 13.93 2.94 -17.24
CA ILE A 134 13.79 4.22 -17.97
C ILE A 134 12.44 4.20 -18.66
N ASP A 135 11.60 5.17 -18.35
CA ASP A 135 10.34 5.39 -19.08
C ASP A 135 10.65 5.80 -20.51
N SER A 136 10.21 5.00 -21.48
CA SER A 136 10.48 5.21 -22.90
C SER A 136 9.86 6.50 -23.47
N ARG A 137 8.85 7.06 -22.79
CA ARG A 137 8.18 8.30 -23.22
C ARG A 137 8.87 9.55 -22.71
N THR A 138 9.40 9.51 -21.50
CA THR A 138 9.97 10.68 -20.83
C THR A 138 11.49 10.62 -20.72
N GLY A 139 12.11 9.46 -20.92
CA GLY A 139 13.54 9.25 -20.72
C GLY A 139 13.98 9.29 -19.25
N LYS A 140 13.05 9.32 -18.31
CA LYS A 140 13.33 9.46 -16.88
C LYS A 140 13.28 8.11 -16.15
N PRO A 141 14.06 7.93 -15.08
CA PRO A 141 13.97 6.74 -14.24
C PRO A 141 12.60 6.65 -13.54
N TYR A 142 11.99 5.49 -13.58
CA TYR A 142 10.76 5.17 -12.87
C TYR A 142 10.89 3.82 -12.19
N ASP A 143 10.58 3.73 -10.92
CA ASP A 143 10.53 2.47 -10.18
C ASP A 143 9.17 1.81 -10.38
N VAL A 144 9.16 0.65 -11.04
CA VAL A 144 7.94 -0.10 -11.34
C VAL A 144 7.53 -1.05 -10.23
N SER A 145 8.15 -0.99 -9.06
CA SER A 145 7.76 -1.73 -7.87
C SER A 145 6.43 -1.22 -7.27
N GLY A 146 6.06 0.03 -7.52
CA GLY A 146 4.82 0.66 -7.07
C GLY A 146 4.48 1.91 -7.87
N HIS A 147 3.25 2.41 -7.70
CA HIS A 147 2.84 3.67 -8.33
C HIS A 147 3.50 4.87 -7.65
N PHE A 148 3.58 4.83 -6.31
CA PHE A 148 4.38 5.76 -5.52
C PHE A 148 5.08 5.01 -4.38
N LEU A 149 6.12 5.62 -3.86
CA LEU A 149 6.94 5.05 -2.80
C LEU A 149 7.00 5.99 -1.61
N TRP A 150 7.29 5.44 -0.42
CA TRP A 150 7.61 6.31 0.70
C TRP A 150 8.95 5.98 1.32
N VAL A 151 9.57 7.01 1.87
CA VAL A 151 10.78 6.91 2.71
C VAL A 151 10.33 6.89 4.18
N GLY A 152 10.82 5.91 4.93
CA GLY A 152 10.50 5.76 6.35
C GLY A 152 11.26 6.75 7.22
N GLU A 153 10.76 6.99 8.44
CA GLU A 153 11.39 7.87 9.44
C GLU A 153 12.85 7.47 9.72
N ARG A 154 13.18 6.18 9.69
CA ARG A 154 14.52 5.67 10.00
C ARG A 154 15.51 5.75 8.84
N THR A 155 15.04 6.05 7.64
CA THR A 155 15.82 6.06 6.40
C THR A 155 15.81 7.40 5.69
N ARG A 156 15.35 8.47 6.36
CA ARG A 156 15.21 9.82 5.80
C ARG A 156 16.44 10.72 5.98
N GLN A 157 17.59 10.19 6.32
CA GLN A 157 18.83 10.97 6.39
C GLN A 157 19.16 11.55 5.02
N LEU A 158 19.41 12.86 4.95
CA LEU A 158 19.59 13.59 3.69
C LEU A 158 20.75 13.07 2.84
N ASP A 159 21.79 12.57 3.48
CA ASP A 159 22.97 11.94 2.87
C ASP A 159 22.82 10.42 2.70
N GLY A 160 21.66 9.86 3.07
CA GLY A 160 21.40 8.44 3.04
C GLY A 160 21.01 7.91 1.65
N ALA A 161 21.28 6.64 1.41
CA ALA A 161 21.00 5.97 0.13
C ALA A 161 19.51 6.05 -0.28
N HIS A 162 18.58 5.98 0.68
CA HIS A 162 17.13 6.04 0.42
C HIS A 162 16.71 7.43 -0.10
N MET A 163 17.24 8.50 0.49
CA MET A 163 16.97 9.86 0.03
C MET A 163 17.61 10.12 -1.32
N HIS A 164 18.83 9.63 -1.53
CA HIS A 164 19.48 9.73 -2.83
C HIS A 164 18.68 8.99 -3.91
N PHE A 165 18.24 7.76 -3.66
CA PHE A 165 17.41 7.00 -4.57
C PHE A 165 16.08 7.74 -4.87
N ALA A 166 15.37 8.19 -3.83
CA ALA A 166 14.12 8.92 -3.98
C ALA A 166 14.26 10.19 -4.85
N SER A 167 15.40 10.87 -4.78
CA SER A 167 15.67 12.06 -5.61
C SER A 167 15.96 11.75 -7.08
N THR A 168 16.24 10.49 -7.43
CA THR A 168 16.60 10.10 -8.80
C THR A 168 15.43 9.55 -9.61
N ILE A 169 14.36 9.07 -8.98
CA ILE A 169 13.21 8.48 -9.64
C ILE A 169 12.09 9.51 -9.87
N SER A 170 11.21 9.23 -10.81
CA SER A 170 10.09 10.10 -11.19
C SER A 170 8.77 9.74 -10.55
N ASN A 171 8.73 8.67 -9.72
CA ASN A 171 7.56 8.33 -8.94
C ASN A 171 7.20 9.46 -7.96
N PRO A 172 5.93 9.66 -7.63
CA PRO A 172 5.55 10.43 -6.46
C PRO A 172 6.18 9.83 -5.20
N ILE A 173 6.78 10.68 -4.36
CA ILE A 173 7.44 10.26 -3.12
C ILE A 173 6.69 10.82 -1.92
N VAL A 174 6.45 9.95 -0.95
CA VAL A 174 5.87 10.30 0.35
C VAL A 174 6.93 10.11 1.43
N MET A 175 6.99 11.01 2.38
CA MET A 175 7.87 10.89 3.54
C MET A 175 7.05 10.62 4.79
N LYS A 176 7.38 9.53 5.47
CA LYS A 176 6.81 9.24 6.77
C LYS A 176 7.61 10.00 7.84
N VAL A 177 6.94 10.91 8.53
CA VAL A 177 7.54 11.73 9.58
C VAL A 177 7.13 11.21 10.96
N GLY A 178 8.07 11.19 11.88
CA GLY A 178 7.85 10.86 13.29
C GLY A 178 7.76 12.12 14.16
N PRO A 179 7.61 11.96 15.49
CA PRO A 179 7.45 13.08 16.41
C PRO A 179 8.69 13.99 16.52
N THR A 180 9.84 13.52 16.01
CA THR A 180 11.12 14.26 16.01
C THR A 180 11.41 14.95 14.68
N ALA A 181 10.46 14.94 13.75
CA ALA A 181 10.60 15.67 12.49
C ALA A 181 10.46 17.17 12.75
N SER A 182 11.48 17.94 12.37
CA SER A 182 11.53 19.40 12.42
C SER A 182 11.54 19.97 11.00
#